data_9718c29fee3e33d627793edc933f99ec
#
_entry.id   9718c29fee3e33d627793edc933f99ec
#
_cell.length_a   1.000
_cell.length_b   1.000
_cell.length_c   1.000
_cell.angle_alpha   90.00
_cell.angle_beta   90.00
_cell.angle_gamma   90.00
#
_symmetry.space_group_name_H-M   'P 1'
#
loop_
_entity.id
_entity.type
_entity.pdbx_description
1 polymer ?
#
loop_
_entity_poly.entity_id
_entity_poly.type
_entity_poly.pdbx_seq_one_letter_code
_entity_poly.pdbx_strand_id
1 'polypeptide(L)'
;MIMNILNVEKIFTDAVNPNIGRAVTIKRVNEEWNGKEFITNDVTGILEGCETYTDYVNDGSISFYLKVDGNTYDVTYRDFYFV
;
A
#
# COMPACT_ATOMS: atom_id res chain seq x y z
N MET A 1 7.29 -23.23 12.44
CA MET A 1 8.21 -22.10 12.26
C MET A 1 7.46 -20.79 12.44
N ILE A 2 7.97 -19.93 13.26
CA ILE A 2 7.35 -18.62 13.45
C ILE A 2 7.86 -17.69 12.35
N MET A 3 6.92 -17.10 11.60
CA MET A 3 7.31 -16.11 10.60
C MET A 3 7.81 -14.86 11.31
N ASN A 4 9.00 -14.42 10.97
CA ASN A 4 9.57 -13.21 11.53
C ASN A 4 8.90 -12.00 10.84
N ILE A 5 8.42 -11.06 11.65
CA ILE A 5 7.80 -9.82 11.15
C ILE A 5 8.76 -9.08 10.21
N LEU A 6 10.06 -9.03 10.53
CA LEU A 6 11.05 -8.39 9.69
C LEU A 6 11.17 -9.04 8.31
N ASN A 7 10.92 -10.35 8.21
CA ASN A 7 10.93 -11.03 6.92
C ASN A 7 9.74 -10.60 6.06
N VAL A 8 8.57 -10.37 6.66
CA VAL A 8 7.39 -9.90 5.93
C VAL A 8 7.65 -8.49 5.38
N GLU A 9 8.20 -7.61 6.21
CA GLU A 9 8.57 -6.25 5.79
C GLU A 9 9.58 -6.29 4.64
N LYS A 10 10.61 -7.15 4.76
CA LYS A 10 11.63 -7.30 3.73
C LYS A 10 11.04 -7.84 2.43
N ILE A 11 10.14 -8.82 2.49
CA ILE A 11 9.47 -9.38 1.31
C ILE A 11 8.72 -8.30 0.57
N PHE A 12 7.96 -7.47 1.29
CA PHE A 12 7.22 -6.36 0.70
C PHE A 12 8.17 -5.36 0.04
N THR A 13 9.17 -4.91 0.78
CA THR A 13 10.15 -3.92 0.30
C THR A 13 10.89 -4.44 -0.92
N ASP A 14 11.35 -5.70 -0.89
CA ASP A 14 12.08 -6.31 -2.01
C ASP A 14 11.20 -6.49 -3.24
N ALA A 15 9.90 -6.69 -3.06
CA ALA A 15 8.96 -6.81 -4.17
C ALA A 15 8.62 -5.45 -4.79
N VAL A 16 8.56 -4.39 -3.99
CA VAL A 16 8.12 -3.07 -4.43
C VAL A 16 9.27 -2.21 -4.99
N ASN A 17 10.42 -2.21 -4.31
CA ASN A 17 11.55 -1.33 -4.67
C ASN A 17 12.01 -1.43 -6.13
N PRO A 18 12.07 -2.62 -6.76
CA PRO A 18 12.45 -2.70 -8.18
C PRO A 18 11.49 -1.98 -9.13
N ASN A 19 10.31 -1.62 -8.64
CA ASN A 19 9.28 -0.94 -9.43
C ASN A 19 9.25 0.58 -9.21
N ILE A 20 10.17 1.13 -8.43
CA ILE A 20 10.28 2.58 -8.26
C ILE A 20 10.51 3.23 -9.63
N GLY A 21 9.73 4.26 -9.93
CA GLY A 21 9.73 4.94 -11.22
C GLY A 21 8.70 4.40 -12.21
N ARG A 22 8.03 3.28 -11.89
CA ARG A 22 6.94 2.74 -12.71
C ARG A 22 5.60 3.32 -12.30
N ALA A 23 4.65 3.30 -13.22
CA ALA A 23 3.27 3.62 -12.89
C ALA A 23 2.66 2.50 -12.06
N VAL A 24 1.92 2.86 -11.03
CA VAL A 24 1.20 1.93 -10.15
C VAL A 24 -0.25 2.41 -10.01
N THR A 25 -1.18 1.48 -10.00
CA THR A 25 -2.58 1.76 -9.72
C THR A 25 -2.94 1.16 -8.37
N ILE A 26 -3.49 1.99 -7.49
CA ILE A 26 -3.98 1.58 -6.18
C ILE A 26 -5.51 1.62 -6.22
N LYS A 27 -6.13 0.50 -5.84
CA LYS A 27 -7.58 0.33 -5.93
C LYS A 27 -8.29 0.90 -4.71
N ARG A 28 -9.46 1.49 -4.95
CA ARG A 28 -10.40 1.91 -3.90
C ARG A 28 -9.81 2.89 -2.89
N VAL A 29 -9.04 3.85 -3.39
CA VAL A 29 -8.41 4.86 -2.52
C VAL A 29 -9.44 5.81 -1.93
N ASN A 30 -10.40 6.24 -2.75
CA ASN A 30 -11.46 7.14 -2.31
C ASN A 30 -12.81 6.45 -2.41
N GLU A 31 -13.67 6.69 -1.42
CA GLU A 31 -15.00 6.14 -1.36
C GLU A 31 -15.97 7.28 -1.10
N GLU A 32 -16.94 7.46 -1.99
CA GLU A 32 -17.92 8.54 -1.92
C GLU A 32 -19.34 7.98 -2.02
N TRP A 33 -20.23 8.54 -1.20
CA TRP A 33 -21.65 8.22 -1.26
C TRP A 33 -22.36 9.19 -2.20
N ASN A 34 -23.01 8.66 -3.25
CA ASN A 34 -23.70 9.50 -4.26
C ASN A 34 -25.21 9.63 -4.04
N GLY A 35 -25.73 9.15 -2.89
CA GLY A 35 -27.15 9.14 -2.59
C GLY A 35 -27.82 7.79 -2.86
N LYS A 36 -27.15 6.86 -3.55
CA LYS A 36 -27.67 5.54 -3.88
C LYS A 36 -26.69 4.43 -3.55
N GLU A 37 -25.40 4.65 -3.85
CA GLU A 37 -24.36 3.64 -3.68
C GLU A 37 -23.03 4.31 -3.39
N PHE A 38 -22.08 3.54 -2.86
CA PHE A 38 -20.72 3.99 -2.72
C PHE A 38 -19.99 3.88 -4.06
N ILE A 39 -19.32 4.97 -4.43
CA ILE A 39 -18.45 5.00 -5.60
C ILE A 39 -17.02 4.96 -5.09
N THR A 40 -16.23 4.01 -5.59
CA THR A 40 -14.82 3.92 -5.24
C THR A 40 -13.96 4.37 -6.42
N ASN A 41 -12.89 5.09 -6.12
CA ASN A 41 -11.97 5.59 -7.12
C ASN A 41 -10.58 5.01 -6.89
N ASP A 42 -9.92 4.68 -8.00
CA ASP A 42 -8.53 4.23 -8.00
C ASP A 42 -7.60 5.42 -8.22
N VAL A 43 -6.36 5.28 -7.78
CA VAL A 43 -5.31 6.28 -8.02
C VAL A 43 -4.21 5.62 -8.83
N THR A 44 -3.80 6.29 -9.89
CA THR A 44 -2.64 5.87 -10.70
C THR A 44 -1.61 6.99 -10.69
N GLY A 45 -0.36 6.63 -10.44
CA GLY A 45 0.74 7.59 -10.43
C GLY A 45 2.07 6.86 -10.42
N ILE A 46 3.15 7.62 -10.32
CA ILE A 46 4.50 7.06 -10.34
C ILE A 46 4.92 6.66 -8.93
N LEU A 47 5.35 5.41 -8.80
CA LEU A 47 5.85 4.90 -7.52
C LEU A 47 7.18 5.55 -7.16
N GLU A 48 7.24 6.15 -5.97
CA GLU A 48 8.45 6.81 -5.47
C GLU A 48 9.14 6.01 -4.38
N GLY A 49 8.40 5.16 -3.67
CA GLY A 49 8.95 4.35 -2.60
C GLY A 49 7.86 3.59 -1.86
N CYS A 50 8.27 2.90 -0.81
CA CYS A 50 7.35 2.20 0.08
C CYS A 50 7.84 2.27 1.51
N GLU A 51 6.92 2.03 2.44
CA GLU A 51 7.21 1.99 3.87
C GLU A 51 6.40 0.88 4.51
N THR A 52 6.90 0.39 5.64
CA THR A 52 6.15 -0.52 6.51
C THR A 52 6.15 0.06 7.92
N TYR A 53 5.10 -0.24 8.65
CA TYR A 53 4.97 0.12 10.05
C TYR A 53 4.47 -1.09 10.83
N THR A 54 5.17 -1.43 11.91
CA THR A 54 4.76 -2.52 12.81
C THR A 54 4.44 -1.94 14.17
N ASP A 55 3.24 -2.26 14.68
CA ASP A 55 2.82 -1.83 16.00
C ASP A 55 3.26 -2.87 17.04
N TYR A 56 4.48 -2.75 17.52
CA TYR A 56 5.03 -3.69 18.50
C TYR A 56 4.39 -3.55 19.87
N VAL A 57 3.78 -2.40 20.17
CA VAL A 57 3.25 -2.11 21.50
C VAL A 57 1.86 -2.70 21.70
N ASN A 58 1.02 -2.64 20.69
CA ASN A 58 -0.39 -3.01 20.83
C ASN A 58 -0.67 -4.45 20.39
N ASP A 59 -0.55 -4.77 19.13
CA ASP A 59 -1.00 -6.06 18.60
C ASP A 59 -0.03 -6.72 17.63
N GLY A 60 1.08 -6.07 17.33
CA GLY A 60 2.07 -6.58 16.37
C GLY A 60 1.60 -6.51 14.92
N SER A 61 0.52 -5.80 14.62
CA SER A 61 0.03 -5.66 13.25
C SER A 61 1.03 -4.90 12.39
N ILE A 62 1.04 -5.23 11.10
CA ILE A 62 1.92 -4.59 10.12
C ILE A 62 1.06 -3.83 9.14
N SER A 63 1.42 -2.58 8.89
CA SER A 63 0.80 -1.74 7.87
C SER A 63 1.80 -1.48 6.74
N PHE A 64 1.28 -1.45 5.52
CA PHE A 64 2.07 -1.28 4.31
C PHE A 64 1.63 -0.01 3.59
N TYR A 65 2.61 0.76 3.10
CA TYR A 65 2.37 2.04 2.44
C TYR A 65 3.15 2.14 1.15
N LEU A 66 2.54 2.79 0.16
CA LEU A 66 3.21 3.19 -1.08
C LEU A 66 3.26 4.72 -1.15
N LYS A 67 4.38 5.23 -1.61
CA LYS A 67 4.54 6.66 -1.91
C LYS A 67 4.38 6.84 -3.41
N VAL A 68 3.36 7.60 -3.80
CA VAL A 68 2.99 7.79 -5.20
C VAL A 68 2.70 9.27 -5.43
N ASP A 69 3.44 9.87 -6.35
CA ASP A 69 3.27 11.29 -6.74
C ASP A 69 3.24 12.24 -5.53
N GLY A 70 4.12 12.03 -4.56
CA GLY A 70 4.25 12.88 -3.38
C GLY A 70 3.26 12.58 -2.26
N ASN A 71 2.38 11.61 -2.43
CA ASN A 71 1.41 11.20 -1.42
C ASN A 71 1.72 9.80 -0.90
N THR A 72 1.34 9.53 0.35
CA THR A 72 1.50 8.21 0.96
C THR A 72 0.12 7.56 1.07
N TYR A 73 0.02 6.34 0.56
CA TYR A 73 -1.23 5.57 0.56
C TYR A 73 -1.06 4.29 1.37
N ASP A 74 -2.01 4.04 2.27
CA ASP A 74 -2.08 2.78 3.01
C ASP A 74 -2.63 1.70 2.08
N VAL A 75 -1.83 0.67 1.82
CA VAL A 75 -2.20 -0.45 0.95
C VAL A 75 -2.36 -1.76 1.72
N THR A 76 -2.44 -1.69 3.05
CA THR A 76 -2.58 -2.90 3.90
C THR A 76 -3.78 -3.75 3.50
N TYR A 77 -4.89 -3.10 3.15
CA TYR A 77 -6.14 -3.77 2.78
C TYR A 77 -6.63 -3.38 1.39
N ARG A 78 -5.71 -2.89 0.54
CA ARG A 78 -6.04 -2.49 -0.83
C ARG A 78 -5.22 -3.26 -1.83
N ASP A 79 -5.82 -3.57 -2.95
CA ASP A 79 -5.11 -4.14 -4.08
C ASP A 79 -4.38 -3.04 -4.84
N PHE A 80 -3.24 -3.36 -5.38
CA PHE A 80 -2.50 -2.48 -6.27
C PHE A 80 -1.76 -3.31 -7.30
N TYR A 81 -1.46 -2.70 -8.44
CA TYR A 81 -0.71 -3.38 -9.50
C TYR A 81 0.14 -2.37 -10.28
N PHE A 82 1.23 -2.85 -10.83
CA PHE A 82 2.11 -2.05 -11.67
C PHE A 82 1.66 -2.12 -13.11
N VAL A 83 1.64 -0.96 -13.72
CA VAL A 83 1.18 -0.81 -15.12
C VAL A 83 2.33 -1.01 -16.09
#